data_f75569733746e7b05f16f128a968508f
#
_entry.id   f75569733746e7b05f16f128a968508f
#
_cell.length_a   1.000
_cell.length_b   1.000
_cell.length_c   1.000
_cell.angle_alpha   90.00
_cell.angle_beta   90.00
_cell.angle_gamma   90.00
#
_symmetry.space_group_name_H-M   'P 1'
#
loop_
_entity.id
_entity.type
_entity.pdbx_description
1 polymer ?
#
loop_
_entity_poly.entity_id
_entity_poly.type
_entity_poly.pdbx_seq_one_letter_code
_entity_poly.pdbx_strand_id
1 'polypeptide(L)'
;SYGSKAGALLGNAEDYGAAYGAAGGTIGTAAGALSALLFAGFVLVVYLRVFKKTLRKERKTSADSYGEIFKLLIITIIPVLVSSTIYNCNATIDQAVYKNIAAWQGYSKTDYGTWNGIYTGKYQVLINVPLAIASSLAASSVPALSAAYASGKRGEAKRQIGLATRFIMVVAFPCAVGMGVLASPILQMLFGDSSELAARMLQTGSVAIIFFSLSTLSNGLL
;
A
#
# COMPACT_ATOMS: atom_id res chain seq x y z
N SER A 1 11.11 -0.22 -23.76
CA SER A 1 12.24 -0.09 -24.67
C SER A 1 13.08 -1.36 -24.91
N TYR A 2 13.54 -2.08 -23.89
CA TYR A 2 14.23 -3.39 -24.10
C TYR A 2 13.27 -4.50 -24.52
N GLY A 3 12.06 -4.53 -23.94
CA GLY A 3 11.02 -5.52 -24.26
C GLY A 3 10.50 -5.40 -25.70
N SER A 4 10.36 -4.19 -26.22
CA SER A 4 9.94 -3.98 -27.62
C SER A 4 10.99 -4.42 -28.64
N LYS A 5 12.29 -4.27 -28.32
CA LYS A 5 13.39 -4.74 -29.17
C LYS A 5 13.52 -6.26 -29.17
N ALA A 6 13.35 -6.90 -28.00
CA ALA A 6 13.36 -8.38 -27.90
C ALA A 6 12.15 -9.01 -28.58
N GLY A 7 10.96 -8.37 -28.48
CA GLY A 7 9.74 -8.82 -29.17
C GLY A 7 9.86 -8.75 -30.70
N ALA A 8 10.50 -7.70 -31.22
CA ALA A 8 10.72 -7.56 -32.67
C ALA A 8 11.64 -8.66 -33.23
N LEU A 9 12.59 -9.14 -32.43
CA LEU A 9 13.50 -10.24 -32.82
C LEU A 9 12.84 -11.63 -32.77
N LEU A 10 11.75 -11.80 -32.02
CA LEU A 10 11.10 -13.10 -31.80
C LEU A 10 9.75 -13.26 -32.54
N GLY A 11 9.36 -12.28 -33.35
CA GLY A 11 8.19 -12.39 -34.25
C GLY A 11 6.82 -12.14 -33.63
N ASN A 12 6.72 -11.97 -32.29
CA ASN A 12 5.47 -11.62 -31.56
C ASN A 12 5.71 -10.42 -30.64
N ALA A 13 5.91 -9.25 -31.24
CA ALA A 13 6.40 -8.05 -30.56
C ALA A 13 5.52 -7.56 -29.39
N GLU A 14 4.21 -7.75 -29.46
CA GLU A 14 3.27 -7.24 -28.44
C GLU A 14 3.27 -8.12 -27.18
N ASP A 15 3.20 -9.44 -27.32
CA ASP A 15 3.17 -10.38 -26.19
C ASP A 15 4.46 -10.39 -25.38
N TYR A 16 5.60 -10.38 -26.08
CA TYR A 16 6.91 -10.33 -25.41
C TYR A 16 7.19 -8.97 -24.79
N GLY A 17 6.73 -7.89 -25.40
CA GLY A 17 6.83 -6.53 -24.84
C GLY A 17 6.15 -6.41 -23.48
N ALA A 18 4.93 -6.94 -23.37
CA ALA A 18 4.15 -6.98 -22.13
C ALA A 18 4.81 -7.89 -21.06
N ALA A 19 5.26 -9.08 -21.46
CA ALA A 19 5.92 -10.03 -20.55
C ALA A 19 7.24 -9.48 -19.97
N TYR A 20 8.10 -8.88 -20.78
CA TYR A 20 9.33 -8.23 -20.30
C TYR A 20 9.08 -6.95 -19.51
N GLY A 21 7.99 -6.22 -19.81
CA GLY A 21 7.55 -5.09 -19.00
C GLY A 21 7.14 -5.53 -17.60
N ALA A 22 6.35 -6.60 -17.50
CA ALA A 22 5.94 -7.19 -16.23
C ALA A 22 7.13 -7.74 -15.44
N ALA A 23 8.07 -8.45 -16.11
CA ALA A 23 9.30 -8.93 -15.49
C ALA A 23 10.17 -7.77 -14.96
N GLY A 24 10.27 -6.66 -15.69
CA GLY A 24 10.99 -5.46 -15.23
C GLY A 24 10.36 -4.84 -13.99
N GLY A 25 9.03 -4.82 -13.92
CA GLY A 25 8.30 -4.36 -12.73
C GLY A 25 8.54 -5.22 -11.49
N THR A 26 8.53 -6.55 -11.66
CA THR A 26 8.81 -7.49 -10.55
C THR A 26 10.26 -7.42 -10.07
N ILE A 27 11.23 -7.26 -10.97
CA ILE A 27 12.63 -7.05 -10.62
C ILE A 27 12.81 -5.74 -9.85
N GLY A 28 12.12 -4.66 -10.27
CA GLY A 28 12.13 -3.38 -9.56
C GLY A 28 11.62 -3.50 -8.13
N THR A 29 10.53 -4.23 -7.93
CA THR A 29 9.96 -4.50 -6.60
C THR A 29 10.92 -5.33 -5.73
N ALA A 30 11.54 -6.35 -6.31
CA ALA A 30 12.53 -7.19 -5.62
C ALA A 30 13.78 -6.38 -5.22
N ALA A 31 14.27 -5.51 -6.10
CA ALA A 31 15.39 -4.62 -5.82
C ALA A 31 15.06 -3.61 -4.71
N GLY A 32 13.83 -3.08 -4.70
CA GLY A 32 13.33 -2.22 -3.63
C GLY A 32 13.29 -2.93 -2.28
N ALA A 33 12.76 -4.16 -2.23
CA ALA A 33 12.73 -4.98 -1.02
C ALA A 33 14.15 -5.29 -0.51
N LEU A 34 15.07 -5.62 -1.41
CA LEU A 34 16.47 -5.90 -1.08
C LEU A 34 17.17 -4.66 -0.53
N SER A 35 16.93 -3.50 -1.13
CA SER A 35 17.46 -2.22 -0.64
C SER A 35 16.93 -1.88 0.77
N ALA A 36 15.64 -2.11 1.01
CA ALA A 36 15.04 -1.93 2.33
C ALA A 36 15.63 -2.88 3.37
N LEU A 37 15.88 -4.14 3.00
CA LEU A 37 16.51 -5.13 3.88
C LEU A 37 17.96 -4.73 4.22
N LEU A 38 18.73 -4.27 3.24
CA LEU A 38 20.10 -3.80 3.44
C LEU A 38 20.13 -2.56 4.35
N PHE A 39 19.21 -1.61 4.14
CA PHE A 39 19.09 -0.44 4.99
C PHE A 39 18.71 -0.81 6.44
N ALA A 40 17.71 -1.68 6.61
CA ALA A 40 17.34 -2.18 7.94
C ALA A 40 18.48 -2.92 8.62
N GLY A 41 19.23 -3.75 7.88
CA GLY A 41 20.44 -4.41 8.38
C GLY A 41 21.52 -3.43 8.80
N PHE A 42 21.76 -2.39 8.02
CA PHE A 42 22.69 -1.32 8.37
C PHE A 42 22.27 -0.60 9.67
N VAL A 43 21.02 -0.19 9.77
CA VAL A 43 20.46 0.43 10.98
C VAL A 43 20.60 -0.50 12.18
N LEU A 44 20.31 -1.78 12.03
CA LEU A 44 20.47 -2.79 13.07
C LEU A 44 21.93 -2.85 13.55
N VAL A 45 22.89 -2.92 12.63
CA VAL A 45 24.33 -2.99 12.98
C VAL A 45 24.78 -1.74 13.75
N VAL A 46 24.34 -0.55 13.31
CA VAL A 46 24.63 0.71 14.02
C VAL A 46 23.98 0.72 15.39
N TYR A 47 22.73 0.26 15.49
CA TYR A 47 21.97 0.23 16.74
C TYR A 47 22.52 -0.82 17.73
N LEU A 48 23.04 -1.96 17.25
CA LEU A 48 23.64 -2.99 18.10
C LEU A 48 24.80 -2.45 18.96
N ARG A 49 25.54 -1.46 18.48
CA ARG A 49 26.60 -0.80 19.27
C ARG A 49 26.02 -0.03 20.47
N VAL A 50 24.92 0.66 20.26
CA VAL A 50 24.22 1.41 21.31
C VAL A 50 23.52 0.43 22.27
N PHE A 51 22.87 -0.59 21.72
CA PHE A 51 22.13 -1.62 22.47
C PHE A 51 23.04 -2.44 23.38
N LYS A 52 24.23 -2.84 22.92
CA LYS A 52 25.24 -3.52 23.76
C LYS A 52 25.67 -2.67 24.97
N LYS A 53 25.72 -1.34 24.82
CA LYS A 53 26.05 -0.43 25.91
C LYS A 53 24.91 -0.34 26.93
N THR A 54 23.67 -0.41 26.49
CA THR A 54 22.47 -0.39 27.35
C THR A 54 22.30 -1.72 28.08
N LEU A 55 22.46 -2.86 27.38
CA LEU A 55 22.41 -4.21 27.97
C LEU A 55 23.49 -4.39 29.10
N ARG A 56 24.64 -3.75 28.97
CA ARG A 56 25.68 -3.80 29.98
C ARG A 56 25.32 -3.05 31.27
N LYS A 57 24.33 -2.15 31.23
CA LYS A 57 23.80 -1.39 32.36
C LYS A 57 22.60 -2.05 33.04
N GLU A 58 21.92 -2.96 32.38
CA GLU A 58 20.83 -3.70 32.97
C GLU A 58 21.35 -4.78 33.90
N ARG A 59 21.09 -4.58 35.19
CA ARG A 59 21.25 -5.59 36.22
C ARG A 59 20.27 -6.72 35.92
N LYS A 60 20.77 -7.95 35.88
CA LYS A 60 20.08 -9.23 35.73
C LYS A 60 18.62 -9.21 36.20
N THR A 61 17.72 -8.86 35.34
CA THR A 61 16.32 -9.28 35.44
C THR A 61 16.21 -10.55 34.58
N SER A 62 15.54 -11.57 35.10
CA SER A 62 15.38 -12.86 34.48
C SER A 62 15.06 -12.69 32.97
N ALA A 63 15.98 -13.14 32.13
CA ALA A 63 15.72 -13.15 30.69
C ALA A 63 14.59 -14.15 30.42
N ASP A 64 13.55 -13.70 29.72
CA ASP A 64 12.46 -14.57 29.30
C ASP A 64 12.99 -15.77 28.49
N SER A 65 12.44 -16.93 28.73
CA SER A 65 12.81 -18.13 27.99
C SER A 65 12.56 -17.94 26.50
N TYR A 66 13.45 -18.43 25.63
CA TYR A 66 13.24 -18.40 24.17
C TYR A 66 11.88 -18.99 23.77
N GLY A 67 11.37 -19.98 24.51
CA GLY A 67 10.05 -20.57 24.28
C GLY A 67 8.91 -19.59 24.57
N GLU A 68 9.03 -18.76 25.60
CA GLU A 68 8.02 -17.73 25.93
C GLU A 68 8.02 -16.60 24.91
N ILE A 69 9.20 -16.17 24.49
CA ILE A 69 9.34 -15.16 23.42
C ILE A 69 8.72 -15.70 22.11
N PHE A 70 9.04 -16.94 21.74
CA PHE A 70 8.49 -17.55 20.54
C PHE A 70 6.96 -17.72 20.60
N LYS A 71 6.44 -18.15 21.73
CA LYS A 71 4.99 -18.26 21.98
C LYS A 71 4.30 -16.90 21.86
N LEU A 72 4.88 -15.85 22.43
CA LEU A 72 4.36 -14.48 22.33
C LEU A 72 4.34 -13.99 20.87
N LEU A 73 5.42 -14.23 20.12
CA LEU A 73 5.50 -13.89 18.71
C LEU A 73 4.42 -14.60 17.89
N ILE A 74 4.25 -15.91 18.08
CA ILE A 74 3.23 -16.69 17.36
C ILE A 74 1.81 -16.17 17.67
N ILE A 75 1.49 -15.94 18.94
CA ILE A 75 0.17 -15.42 19.34
C ILE A 75 -0.10 -14.03 18.74
N THR A 76 0.94 -13.22 18.59
CA THR A 76 0.81 -11.88 18.02
C THR A 76 0.74 -11.90 16.48
N ILE A 77 1.48 -12.80 15.83
CA ILE A 77 1.57 -12.88 14.36
C ILE A 77 0.34 -13.55 13.75
N ILE A 78 -0.20 -14.61 14.38
CA ILE A 78 -1.34 -15.37 13.82
C ILE A 78 -2.55 -14.49 13.48
N PRO A 79 -3.07 -13.62 14.37
CA PRO A 79 -4.21 -12.77 14.04
C PRO A 79 -3.93 -11.84 12.85
N VAL A 80 -2.71 -11.30 12.75
CA VAL A 80 -2.30 -10.40 11.66
C VAL A 80 -2.24 -11.17 10.34
N LEU A 81 -1.68 -12.38 10.34
CA LEU A 81 -1.62 -13.24 9.15
C LEU A 81 -3.02 -13.63 8.68
N VAL A 82 -3.91 -14.02 9.60
CA VAL A 82 -5.30 -14.38 9.27
C VAL A 82 -6.02 -13.16 8.66
N SER A 83 -5.91 -12.00 9.26
CA SER A 83 -6.51 -10.77 8.75
C SER A 83 -5.99 -10.42 7.35
N SER A 84 -4.68 -10.47 7.15
CA SER A 84 -4.04 -10.21 5.85
C SER A 84 -4.45 -11.23 4.80
N THR A 85 -4.58 -12.50 5.18
CA THR A 85 -5.03 -13.57 4.28
C THR A 85 -6.48 -13.34 3.83
N ILE A 86 -7.38 -13.02 4.77
CA ILE A 86 -8.79 -12.71 4.45
C ILE A 86 -8.85 -11.50 3.49
N TYR A 87 -8.08 -10.45 3.76
CA TYR A 87 -8.04 -9.28 2.89
C TYR A 87 -7.57 -9.62 1.47
N ASN A 88 -6.52 -10.42 1.32
CA ASN A 88 -6.01 -10.84 0.01
C ASN A 88 -6.96 -11.83 -0.70
N CYS A 89 -7.64 -12.70 0.03
CA CYS A 89 -8.68 -13.57 -0.53
C CYS A 89 -9.83 -12.75 -1.11
N ASN A 90 -10.26 -11.69 -0.41
CA ASN A 90 -11.31 -10.80 -0.92
C ASN A 90 -10.92 -10.18 -2.26
N ALA A 91 -9.71 -9.65 -2.38
CA ALA A 91 -9.22 -9.08 -3.64
C ALA A 91 -9.15 -10.12 -4.79
N THR A 92 -8.83 -11.38 -4.47
CA THR A 92 -8.82 -12.48 -5.45
C THR A 92 -10.23 -12.85 -5.89
N ILE A 93 -11.18 -12.89 -4.96
CA ILE A 93 -12.59 -13.15 -5.25
C ILE A 93 -13.17 -12.04 -6.13
N ASP A 94 -12.91 -10.77 -5.79
CA ASP A 94 -13.36 -9.62 -6.58
C ASP A 94 -12.86 -9.70 -8.02
N GLN A 95 -11.59 -10.05 -8.22
CA GLN A 95 -11.01 -10.25 -9.55
C GLN A 95 -11.65 -11.44 -10.31
N ALA A 96 -11.93 -12.54 -9.62
CA ALA A 96 -12.57 -13.70 -10.21
C ALA A 96 -14.02 -13.37 -10.64
N VAL A 97 -14.77 -12.71 -9.77
CA VAL A 97 -16.14 -12.26 -10.04
C VAL A 97 -16.16 -11.29 -11.22
N TYR A 98 -15.28 -10.29 -11.24
CA TYR A 98 -15.16 -9.34 -12.34
C TYR A 98 -14.94 -10.03 -13.69
N LYS A 99 -13.97 -10.95 -13.76
CA LYS A 99 -13.64 -11.68 -14.98
C LYS A 99 -14.79 -12.57 -15.46
N ASN A 100 -15.46 -13.25 -14.53
CA ASN A 100 -16.58 -14.13 -14.87
C ASN A 100 -17.79 -13.33 -15.37
N ILE A 101 -18.12 -12.21 -14.74
CA ILE A 101 -19.22 -11.34 -15.17
C ILE A 101 -18.92 -10.74 -16.54
N ALA A 102 -17.70 -10.24 -16.78
CA ALA A 102 -17.31 -9.69 -18.06
C ALA A 102 -17.38 -10.74 -19.18
N ALA A 103 -16.92 -11.96 -18.91
CA ALA A 103 -17.02 -13.07 -19.86
C ALA A 103 -18.48 -13.47 -20.13
N TRP A 104 -19.33 -13.49 -19.10
CA TRP A 104 -20.76 -13.79 -19.23
C TRP A 104 -21.51 -12.72 -20.05
N GLN A 105 -21.10 -11.46 -19.96
CA GLN A 105 -21.61 -10.35 -20.77
C GLN A 105 -21.10 -10.37 -22.21
N GLY A 106 -20.23 -11.31 -22.57
CA GLY A 106 -19.72 -11.46 -23.94
C GLY A 106 -18.54 -10.56 -24.31
N TYR A 107 -17.91 -9.90 -23.33
CA TYR A 107 -16.70 -9.11 -23.60
C TYR A 107 -15.50 -10.01 -23.88
N SER A 108 -14.61 -9.55 -24.78
CA SER A 108 -13.41 -10.31 -25.11
C SER A 108 -12.40 -10.29 -23.95
N LYS A 109 -11.52 -11.31 -23.89
CA LYS A 109 -10.43 -11.35 -22.90
C LYS A 109 -9.53 -10.12 -22.97
N THR A 110 -9.35 -9.55 -24.14
CA THR A 110 -8.55 -8.35 -24.38
C THR A 110 -9.21 -7.13 -23.76
N ASP A 111 -10.53 -6.98 -23.89
CA ASP A 111 -11.26 -5.81 -23.38
C ASP A 111 -11.21 -5.75 -21.86
N TYR A 112 -11.66 -6.82 -21.18
CA TYR A 112 -11.65 -6.81 -19.71
C TYR A 112 -10.23 -6.88 -19.13
N GLY A 113 -9.26 -7.43 -19.85
CA GLY A 113 -7.84 -7.37 -19.50
C GLY A 113 -7.32 -5.93 -19.55
N THR A 114 -7.64 -5.18 -20.59
CA THR A 114 -7.27 -3.77 -20.72
C THR A 114 -7.91 -2.92 -19.63
N TRP A 115 -9.20 -3.10 -19.36
CA TRP A 115 -9.89 -2.37 -18.30
C TRP A 115 -9.30 -2.65 -16.91
N ASN A 116 -9.01 -3.92 -16.62
CA ASN A 116 -8.33 -4.30 -15.38
C ASN A 116 -6.92 -3.70 -15.30
N GLY A 117 -6.20 -3.65 -16.42
CA GLY A 117 -4.88 -3.00 -16.50
C GLY A 117 -4.95 -1.49 -16.21
N ILE A 118 -5.94 -0.80 -16.73
CA ILE A 118 -6.19 0.63 -16.44
C ILE A 118 -6.52 0.81 -14.95
N TYR A 119 -7.39 -0.04 -14.42
CA TYR A 119 -7.80 0.02 -13.01
C TYR A 119 -6.61 -0.21 -12.07
N THR A 120 -5.88 -1.31 -12.26
CA THR A 120 -4.78 -1.67 -11.35
C THR A 120 -3.50 -0.88 -11.59
N GLY A 121 -3.16 -0.62 -12.86
CA GLY A 121 -1.89 -0.01 -13.24
C GLY A 121 -1.91 1.53 -13.25
N LYS A 122 -3.07 2.17 -13.31
CA LYS A 122 -3.18 3.64 -13.36
C LYS A 122 -4.02 4.19 -12.23
N TYR A 123 -5.29 3.80 -12.15
CA TYR A 123 -6.21 4.31 -11.14
C TYR A 123 -5.76 3.99 -9.71
N GLN A 124 -5.50 2.73 -9.40
CA GLN A 124 -5.06 2.34 -8.05
C GLN A 124 -3.72 2.98 -7.67
N VAL A 125 -2.79 3.08 -8.61
CA VAL A 125 -1.48 3.71 -8.36
C VAL A 125 -1.65 5.17 -7.91
N LEU A 126 -2.50 5.93 -8.60
CA LEU A 126 -2.76 7.33 -8.26
C LEU A 126 -3.48 7.48 -6.92
N ILE A 127 -4.49 6.67 -6.67
CA ILE A 127 -5.24 6.72 -5.39
C ILE A 127 -4.36 6.31 -4.20
N ASN A 128 -3.43 5.39 -4.39
CA ASN A 128 -2.53 4.96 -3.33
C ASN A 128 -1.60 6.07 -2.82
N VAL A 129 -1.34 7.12 -3.58
CA VAL A 129 -0.49 8.24 -3.13
C VAL A 129 -1.08 8.95 -1.89
N PRO A 130 -2.31 9.49 -1.92
CA PRO A 130 -2.91 10.08 -0.72
C PRO A 130 -3.18 9.06 0.38
N LEU A 131 -3.47 7.79 0.05
CA LEU A 131 -3.62 6.73 1.03
C LEU A 131 -2.32 6.42 1.78
N ALA A 132 -1.17 6.47 1.11
CA ALA A 132 0.13 6.29 1.75
C ALA A 132 0.41 7.38 2.80
N ILE A 133 -0.01 8.62 2.55
CA ILE A 133 0.07 9.70 3.54
C ILE A 133 -0.81 9.38 4.75
N ALA A 134 -2.05 8.90 4.51
CA ALA A 134 -2.96 8.49 5.58
C ALA A 134 -2.38 7.36 6.44
N SER A 135 -1.83 6.33 5.81
CA SER A 135 -1.20 5.20 6.49
C SER A 135 0.01 5.62 7.33
N SER A 136 0.85 6.50 6.78
CA SER A 136 2.03 7.01 7.48
C SER A 136 1.64 7.83 8.71
N LEU A 137 0.60 8.65 8.60
CA LEU A 137 0.09 9.44 9.72
C LEU A 137 -0.53 8.54 10.79
N ALA A 138 -1.31 7.54 10.40
CA ALA A 138 -1.87 6.55 11.32
C ALA A 138 -0.74 5.86 12.10
N ALA A 139 0.24 5.29 11.40
CA ALA A 139 1.37 4.59 12.01
C ALA A 139 2.18 5.49 12.97
N SER A 140 2.40 6.75 12.61
CA SER A 140 3.13 7.70 13.48
C SER A 140 2.33 8.13 14.72
N SER A 141 1.01 8.05 14.67
CA SER A 141 0.12 8.43 15.77
C SER A 141 -0.03 7.33 16.83
N VAL A 142 0.18 6.06 16.47
CA VAL A 142 -0.02 4.90 17.35
C VAL A 142 0.76 5.00 18.68
N PRO A 143 2.09 5.30 18.72
CA PRO A 143 2.83 5.35 19.98
C PRO A 143 2.29 6.41 20.94
N ALA A 144 1.96 7.59 20.42
CA ALA A 144 1.44 8.69 21.21
C ALA A 144 0.03 8.41 21.74
N LEU A 145 -0.79 7.78 20.92
CA LEU A 145 -2.16 7.37 21.28
C LEU A 145 -2.12 6.28 22.37
N SER A 146 -1.29 5.26 22.20
CA SER A 146 -1.11 4.19 23.18
C SER A 146 -0.61 4.71 24.52
N ALA A 147 0.34 5.66 24.52
CA ALA A 147 0.84 6.29 25.74
C ALA A 147 -0.26 7.11 26.46
N ALA A 148 -1.09 7.83 25.70
CA ALA A 148 -2.21 8.60 26.26
C ALA A 148 -3.26 7.68 26.89
N TYR A 149 -3.58 6.56 26.25
CA TYR A 149 -4.50 5.55 26.79
C TYR A 149 -3.94 4.89 28.05
N ALA A 150 -2.68 4.44 28.02
CA ALA A 150 -2.03 3.83 29.18
C ALA A 150 -1.96 4.76 30.39
N SER A 151 -1.85 6.07 30.16
CA SER A 151 -1.84 7.11 31.21
C SER A 151 -3.23 7.56 31.65
N GLY A 152 -4.32 6.97 31.13
CA GLY A 152 -5.70 7.36 31.43
C GLY A 152 -6.11 8.74 30.88
N LYS A 153 -5.29 9.39 30.07
CA LYS A 153 -5.51 10.74 29.54
C LYS A 153 -6.41 10.72 28.29
N ARG A 154 -7.64 10.29 28.45
CA ARG A 154 -8.62 10.15 27.36
C ARG A 154 -8.85 11.45 26.55
N GLY A 155 -8.78 12.61 27.20
CA GLY A 155 -8.92 13.90 26.53
C GLY A 155 -7.79 14.17 25.53
N GLU A 156 -6.57 13.80 25.86
CA GLU A 156 -5.40 13.93 24.98
C GLU A 156 -5.46 12.95 23.81
N ALA A 157 -5.86 11.70 24.05
CA ALA A 157 -6.11 10.72 23.01
C ALA A 157 -7.16 11.22 21.99
N LYS A 158 -8.31 11.71 22.47
CA LYS A 158 -9.35 12.29 21.61
C LYS A 158 -8.86 13.49 20.80
N ARG A 159 -8.04 14.35 21.40
CA ARG A 159 -7.43 15.49 20.70
C ARG A 159 -6.50 15.04 19.58
N GLN A 160 -5.67 14.03 19.82
CA GLN A 160 -4.75 13.50 18.81
C GLN A 160 -5.49 12.84 17.63
N ILE A 161 -6.52 12.04 17.89
CA ILE A 161 -7.39 11.48 16.85
C ILE A 161 -8.02 12.60 16.02
N GLY A 162 -8.56 13.63 16.68
CA GLY A 162 -9.14 14.78 16.00
C GLY A 162 -8.16 15.54 15.12
N LEU A 163 -6.92 15.73 15.58
CA LEU A 163 -5.86 16.38 14.79
C LEU A 163 -5.46 15.54 13.59
N ALA A 164 -5.27 14.22 13.76
CA ALA A 164 -4.95 13.31 12.68
C ALA A 164 -6.05 13.28 11.61
N THR A 165 -7.31 13.22 12.04
CA THR A 165 -8.47 13.26 11.13
C THR A 165 -8.54 14.57 10.34
N ARG A 166 -8.34 15.72 11.01
CA ARG A 166 -8.33 17.03 10.33
C ARG A 166 -7.19 17.12 9.32
N PHE A 167 -6.00 16.66 9.67
CA PHE A 167 -4.86 16.69 8.78
C PHE A 167 -5.09 15.83 7.53
N ILE A 168 -5.61 14.62 7.71
CA ILE A 168 -5.92 13.74 6.57
C ILE A 168 -6.98 14.37 5.65
N MET A 169 -8.00 15.00 6.22
CA MET A 169 -9.03 15.65 5.41
C MET A 169 -8.48 16.83 4.61
N VAL A 170 -7.58 17.64 5.21
CA VAL A 170 -6.89 18.73 4.49
C VAL A 170 -6.05 18.21 3.32
N VAL A 171 -5.54 17.00 3.37
CA VAL A 171 -4.81 16.37 2.26
C VAL A 171 -5.76 15.68 1.29
N ALA A 172 -6.70 14.88 1.79
CA ALA A 172 -7.57 14.04 0.97
C ALA A 172 -8.53 14.85 0.08
N PHE A 173 -9.08 15.97 0.59
CA PHE A 173 -10.00 16.81 -0.19
C PHE A 173 -9.33 17.45 -1.42
N PRO A 174 -8.21 18.16 -1.30
CA PRO A 174 -7.52 18.70 -2.48
C PRO A 174 -7.06 17.61 -3.45
N CYS A 175 -6.59 16.47 -2.95
CA CYS A 175 -6.21 15.35 -3.79
C CYS A 175 -7.41 14.79 -4.57
N ALA A 176 -8.56 14.59 -3.91
CA ALA A 176 -9.77 14.11 -4.56
C ALA A 176 -10.26 15.08 -5.65
N VAL A 177 -10.34 16.37 -5.32
CA VAL A 177 -10.77 17.41 -6.28
C VAL A 177 -9.74 17.52 -7.42
N GLY A 178 -8.44 17.56 -7.10
CA GLY A 178 -7.38 17.66 -8.10
C GLY A 178 -7.37 16.49 -9.06
N MET A 179 -7.46 15.26 -8.55
CA MET A 179 -7.53 14.05 -9.38
C MET A 179 -8.84 13.96 -10.17
N GLY A 180 -9.95 14.44 -9.62
CA GLY A 180 -11.22 14.49 -10.33
C GLY A 180 -11.22 15.50 -11.50
N VAL A 181 -10.74 16.72 -11.26
CA VAL A 181 -10.75 17.77 -12.29
C VAL A 181 -9.62 17.61 -13.30
N LEU A 182 -8.43 17.22 -12.84
CA LEU A 182 -7.23 17.09 -13.68
C LEU A 182 -6.95 15.63 -14.11
N ALA A 183 -7.96 14.76 -14.10
CA ALA A 183 -7.80 13.34 -14.41
C ALA A 183 -7.08 13.10 -15.75
N SER A 184 -7.56 13.72 -16.84
CA SER A 184 -6.99 13.57 -18.18
C SER A 184 -5.55 14.12 -18.28
N PRO A 185 -5.25 15.36 -17.85
CA PRO A 185 -3.87 15.87 -17.84
C PRO A 185 -2.92 15.02 -17.00
N ILE A 186 -3.34 14.55 -15.82
CA ILE A 186 -2.51 13.72 -14.94
C ILE A 186 -2.16 12.40 -15.62
N LEU A 187 -3.16 11.72 -16.21
CA LEU A 187 -2.96 10.44 -16.90
C LEU A 187 -2.07 10.61 -18.14
N GLN A 188 -2.28 11.67 -18.89
CA GLN A 188 -1.44 11.95 -20.06
C GLN A 188 0.01 12.26 -19.68
N MET A 189 0.22 13.07 -18.63
CA MET A 189 1.55 13.45 -18.17
C MET A 189 2.33 12.27 -17.56
N LEU A 190 1.67 11.43 -16.73
CA LEU A 190 2.35 10.37 -16.00
C LEU A 190 2.43 9.04 -16.77
N PHE A 191 1.42 8.72 -17.56
CA PHE A 191 1.31 7.42 -18.24
C PHE A 191 1.28 7.54 -19.77
N GLY A 192 1.28 8.75 -20.32
CA GLY A 192 1.10 8.96 -21.75
C GLY A 192 -0.24 8.49 -22.28
N ASP A 193 -1.25 8.33 -21.39
CA ASP A 193 -2.55 7.78 -21.72
C ASP A 193 -3.60 8.89 -21.84
N SER A 194 -4.14 9.04 -23.02
CA SER A 194 -5.24 9.96 -23.33
C SER A 194 -6.62 9.28 -23.43
N SER A 195 -6.73 8.01 -22.95
CA SER A 195 -8.00 7.28 -23.04
C SER A 195 -9.07 7.91 -22.15
N GLU A 196 -10.24 8.14 -22.73
CA GLU A 196 -11.40 8.69 -22.04
C GLU A 196 -11.84 7.76 -20.87
N LEU A 197 -11.71 6.45 -21.06
CA LEU A 197 -12.06 5.46 -20.05
C LEU A 197 -11.21 5.64 -18.78
N ALA A 198 -9.89 5.76 -18.90
CA ALA A 198 -9.01 5.96 -17.77
C ALA A 198 -9.33 7.28 -17.03
N ALA A 199 -9.59 8.35 -17.78
CA ALA A 199 -9.97 9.65 -17.22
C ALA A 199 -11.28 9.56 -16.44
N ARG A 200 -12.31 8.96 -17.02
CA ARG A 200 -13.63 8.77 -16.36
C ARG A 200 -13.52 7.89 -15.11
N MET A 201 -12.71 6.83 -15.13
CA MET A 201 -12.44 5.99 -13.96
C MET A 201 -11.81 6.81 -12.82
N LEU A 202 -10.82 7.65 -13.14
CA LEU A 202 -10.16 8.48 -12.14
C LEU A 202 -11.09 9.58 -11.63
N GLN A 203 -11.87 10.23 -12.50
CA GLN A 203 -12.86 11.24 -12.12
C GLN A 203 -13.90 10.68 -11.13
N THR A 204 -14.52 9.57 -11.48
CA THR A 204 -15.57 8.95 -10.66
C THR A 204 -14.99 8.40 -9.35
N GLY A 205 -13.81 7.78 -9.45
CA GLY A 205 -13.16 7.15 -8.31
C GLY A 205 -12.43 8.11 -7.38
N SER A 206 -12.20 9.36 -7.79
CA SER A 206 -11.49 10.35 -6.95
C SER A 206 -12.20 10.64 -5.63
N VAL A 207 -13.53 10.59 -5.61
CA VAL A 207 -14.33 10.75 -4.38
C VAL A 207 -14.00 9.68 -3.35
N ALA A 208 -13.68 8.47 -3.81
CA ALA A 208 -13.31 7.36 -2.92
C ALA A 208 -12.03 7.64 -2.12
N ILE A 209 -11.14 8.53 -2.57
CA ILE A 209 -9.92 8.93 -1.87
C ILE A 209 -10.24 9.42 -0.45
N ILE A 210 -11.30 10.22 -0.29
CA ILE A 210 -11.70 10.78 0.99
C ILE A 210 -12.08 9.65 1.96
N PHE A 211 -12.95 8.74 1.51
CA PHE A 211 -13.43 7.63 2.33
C PHE A 211 -12.34 6.61 2.63
N PHE A 212 -11.52 6.27 1.64
CA PHE A 212 -10.40 5.35 1.85
C PHE A 212 -9.33 5.92 2.78
N SER A 213 -9.01 7.21 2.67
CA SER A 213 -8.06 7.86 3.57
C SER A 213 -8.58 7.88 5.01
N LEU A 214 -9.86 8.17 5.20
CA LEU A 214 -10.49 8.14 6.52
C LEU A 214 -10.55 6.72 7.10
N SER A 215 -10.92 5.73 6.27
CA SER A 215 -10.93 4.33 6.66
C SER A 215 -9.54 3.83 7.05
N THR A 216 -8.53 4.18 6.25
CA THR A 216 -7.13 3.82 6.52
C THR A 216 -6.63 4.41 7.83
N LEU A 217 -6.94 5.69 8.08
CA LEU A 217 -6.62 6.32 9.35
C LEU A 217 -7.33 5.64 10.52
N SER A 218 -8.65 5.38 10.40
CA SER A 218 -9.43 4.74 11.46
C SER A 218 -8.90 3.34 11.79
N ASN A 219 -8.63 2.52 10.77
CA ASN A 219 -8.08 1.18 10.96
C ASN A 219 -6.68 1.17 11.59
N GLY A 220 -5.88 2.21 11.34
CA GLY A 220 -4.55 2.32 11.93
C GLY A 220 -4.54 2.91 13.34
N LEU A 221 -5.64 3.53 13.79
CA LEU A 221 -5.77 4.10 15.14
C LEU A 221 -6.53 3.17 16.11
N LEU A 222 -7.24 2.16 15.63
CA LEU A 222 -7.94 1.14 16.41
C LEU A 222 -7.00 0.01 16.84
#